data_9beac6e557da89143e798bc4bcf8f007
#
_entry.id   9beac6e557da89143e798bc4bcf8f007
#
_cell.length_a   1.000
_cell.length_b   1.000
_cell.length_c   1.000
_cell.angle_alpha   90.00
_cell.angle_beta   90.00
_cell.angle_gamma   90.00
#
_symmetry.space_group_name_H-M   'P 1'
#
loop_
_entity.id
_entity.type
_entity.pdbx_description
1 polymer ?
#
loop_
_entity_poly.entity_id
_entity_poly.type
_entity_poly.pdbx_seq_one_letter_code
_entity_poly.pdbx_strand_id
1 'polypeptide(L)'
;MHFNPYGGAAAQIAADLVNLGDAADPATLTAIFRDRMTVAAVKDHESAEIIAWTKRLRDVFEAGPATRVDLVNALLHDSASKPYISTHDGKAPHLHYVDAHAGTASRVRAYTAGGLAHLVCDAPDRFGVCSREGCETVYVDVSRNGRRRFCSTRCATRVHVADHRNRQAS
;
A
#
# COMPACT_ATOMS: atom_id res chain seq x y z
N MET A 1 -20.32 -3.47 5.36
CA MET A 1 -19.12 -4.29 5.16
C MET A 1 -18.01 -3.63 5.98
N HIS A 2 -17.49 -4.29 7.02
CA HIS A 2 -16.36 -3.77 7.78
C HIS A 2 -15.11 -4.00 6.93
N PHE A 3 -14.49 -2.90 6.46
CA PHE A 3 -13.18 -2.96 5.83
C PHE A 3 -12.20 -3.58 6.82
N ASN A 4 -11.52 -4.65 6.43
CA ASN A 4 -10.56 -5.32 7.30
C ASN A 4 -9.45 -4.32 7.71
N PRO A 5 -9.39 -3.90 8.99
CA PRO A 5 -8.45 -2.87 9.42
C PRO A 5 -6.99 -3.30 9.20
N TYR A 6 -6.70 -4.59 9.22
CA TYR A 6 -5.36 -5.13 9.00
C TYR A 6 -4.92 -5.00 7.53
N GLY A 7 -5.80 -5.37 6.58
CA GLY A 7 -5.51 -5.22 5.15
C GLY A 7 -5.34 -3.75 4.76
N GLY A 8 -6.22 -2.88 5.27
CA GLY A 8 -6.19 -1.45 4.98
C GLY A 8 -4.92 -0.74 5.45
N ALA A 9 -4.46 -1.01 6.67
CA ALA A 9 -3.24 -0.40 7.22
C ALA A 9 -1.98 -0.84 6.45
N ALA A 10 -1.88 -2.13 6.12
CA ALA A 10 -0.76 -2.69 5.36
C ALA A 10 -0.71 -2.14 3.93
N ALA A 11 -1.86 -2.04 3.27
CA ALA A 11 -1.96 -1.46 1.94
C ALA A 11 -1.67 0.05 1.93
N GLN A 12 -2.03 0.79 2.99
CA GLN A 12 -1.62 2.20 3.13
C GLN A 12 -0.11 2.35 3.23
N ILE A 13 0.59 1.46 3.95
CA ILE A 13 2.06 1.46 3.96
C ILE A 13 2.60 1.21 2.55
N ALA A 14 2.02 0.27 1.79
CA ALA A 14 2.40 0.05 0.40
C ALA A 14 2.25 1.33 -0.45
N ALA A 15 1.13 2.04 -0.31
CA ALA A 15 0.92 3.31 -1.02
C ALA A 15 1.91 4.41 -0.60
N ASP A 16 2.22 4.52 0.69
CA ASP A 16 3.18 5.52 1.19
C ASP A 16 4.59 5.23 0.67
N LEU A 17 5.02 3.97 0.67
CA LEU A 17 6.29 3.56 0.07
C LEU A 17 6.36 3.90 -1.42
N VAL A 18 5.33 3.58 -2.19
CA VAL A 18 5.25 3.90 -3.62
C VAL A 18 5.33 5.41 -3.86
N ASN A 19 4.65 6.22 -3.05
CA ASN A 19 4.64 7.67 -3.18
C ASN A 19 5.94 8.34 -2.71
N LEU A 20 6.74 7.67 -1.89
CA LEU A 20 8.05 8.15 -1.46
C LEU A 20 9.08 8.08 -2.60
N GLY A 21 8.96 7.11 -3.49
CA GLY A 21 9.85 6.93 -4.64
C GLY A 21 11.25 6.44 -4.27
N ASP A 22 12.20 6.63 -5.20
CA ASP A 22 13.57 6.09 -5.11
C ASP A 22 14.49 6.88 -4.15
N ALA A 23 14.05 8.02 -3.63
CA ALA A 23 14.85 8.91 -2.77
C ALA A 23 14.77 8.58 -1.26
N ALA A 24 14.25 7.41 -0.92
CA ALA A 24 14.01 7.00 0.46
C ALA A 24 15.31 6.61 1.17
N ASP A 25 15.75 7.41 2.13
CA ASP A 25 16.80 7.04 3.07
C ASP A 25 16.26 6.13 4.21
N PRO A 26 17.15 5.42 4.97
CA PRO A 26 16.75 4.55 6.05
C PRO A 26 15.90 5.23 7.15
N ALA A 27 16.18 6.50 7.45
CA ALA A 27 15.47 7.25 8.49
C ALA A 27 14.03 7.55 8.05
N THR A 28 13.86 7.97 6.80
CA THR A 28 12.54 8.22 6.19
C THR A 28 11.72 6.93 6.09
N LEU A 29 12.32 5.81 5.67
CA LEU A 29 11.66 4.51 5.66
C LEU A 29 11.25 4.08 7.07
N THR A 30 12.14 4.21 8.05
CA THR A 30 11.84 3.91 9.46
C THR A 30 10.67 4.75 9.97
N ALA A 31 10.58 6.02 9.59
CA ALA A 31 9.49 6.92 9.99
C ALA A 31 8.13 6.46 9.44
N ILE A 32 8.07 5.93 8.21
CA ILE A 32 6.83 5.36 7.63
C ILE A 32 6.32 4.19 8.47
N PHE A 33 7.21 3.36 9.00
CA PHE A 33 6.84 2.16 9.74
C PHE A 33 6.52 2.43 11.21
N ARG A 34 7.00 3.56 11.76
CA ARG A 34 6.78 3.93 13.16
C ARG A 34 5.29 3.92 13.48
N ASP A 35 4.93 3.32 14.60
CA ASP A 35 3.55 3.21 15.11
C ASP A 35 2.58 2.39 14.23
N ARG A 36 3.06 1.84 13.10
CA ARG A 36 2.23 1.10 12.13
C ARG A 36 2.64 -0.37 12.00
N MET A 37 3.91 -0.66 12.26
CA MET A 37 4.48 -2.01 12.21
C MET A 37 5.47 -2.19 13.36
N THR A 38 5.53 -3.40 13.90
CA THR A 38 6.58 -3.79 14.85
C THR A 38 7.82 -4.22 14.06
N VAL A 39 8.67 -3.26 13.72
CA VAL A 39 9.94 -3.50 13.02
C VAL A 39 11.07 -2.72 13.68
N ALA A 40 12.29 -3.21 13.54
CA ALA A 40 13.49 -2.47 13.91
C ALA A 40 13.73 -1.31 12.92
N ALA A 41 14.62 -0.38 13.27
CA ALA A 41 15.08 0.64 12.35
C ALA A 41 15.64 0.00 11.07
N VAL A 42 15.33 0.61 9.94
CA VAL A 42 15.82 0.16 8.63
C VAL A 42 17.32 0.40 8.55
N LYS A 43 18.07 -0.62 8.14
CA LYS A 43 19.51 -0.55 7.92
C LYS A 43 19.81 -0.20 6.45
N ASP A 44 21.01 0.31 6.16
CA ASP A 44 21.39 0.73 4.81
C ASP A 44 21.20 -0.37 3.75
N HIS A 45 21.58 -1.60 4.05
CA HIS A 45 21.40 -2.71 3.12
C HIS A 45 19.94 -3.10 2.92
N GLU A 46 19.07 -2.92 3.91
CA GLU A 46 17.63 -3.18 3.81
C GLU A 46 16.90 -2.10 2.99
N SER A 47 17.42 -0.87 2.96
CA SER A 47 16.84 0.22 2.16
C SER A 47 16.78 -0.12 0.69
N ALA A 48 17.87 -0.63 0.12
CA ALA A 48 17.92 -1.00 -1.28
C ALA A 48 16.90 -2.10 -1.63
N GLU A 49 16.72 -3.09 -0.73
CA GLU A 49 15.72 -4.14 -0.89
C GLU A 49 14.30 -3.58 -0.84
N ILE A 50 14.02 -2.66 0.11
CA ILE A 50 12.70 -2.04 0.24
C ILE A 50 12.41 -1.16 -0.98
N ILE A 51 13.36 -0.37 -1.48
CA ILE A 51 13.20 0.46 -2.67
C ILE A 51 12.93 -0.42 -3.91
N ALA A 52 13.68 -1.50 -4.10
CA ALA A 52 13.43 -2.44 -5.19
C ALA A 52 12.02 -3.06 -5.09
N TRP A 53 11.56 -3.38 -3.87
CA TRP A 53 10.22 -3.87 -3.61
C TRP A 53 9.15 -2.85 -3.94
N THR A 54 9.39 -1.57 -3.66
CA THR A 54 8.47 -0.46 -3.92
C THR A 54 8.09 -0.35 -5.41
N LYS A 55 9.03 -0.63 -6.32
CA LYS A 55 8.75 -0.65 -7.77
C LYS A 55 7.70 -1.71 -8.12
N ARG A 56 7.82 -2.89 -7.56
CA ARG A 56 6.84 -3.96 -7.75
C ARG A 56 5.47 -3.64 -7.14
N LEU A 57 5.46 -2.95 -5.99
CA LEU A 57 4.19 -2.45 -5.42
C LEU A 57 3.53 -1.45 -6.36
N ARG A 58 4.29 -0.55 -7.00
CA ARG A 58 3.77 0.42 -7.98
C ARG A 58 3.07 -0.28 -9.12
N ASP A 59 3.65 -1.33 -9.68
CA ASP A 59 3.05 -2.11 -10.77
C ASP A 59 1.65 -2.61 -10.40
N VAL A 60 1.42 -3.01 -9.15
CA VAL A 60 0.09 -3.44 -8.67
C VAL A 60 -0.91 -2.29 -8.64
N PHE A 61 -0.50 -1.09 -8.21
CA PHE A 61 -1.39 0.08 -8.18
C PHE A 61 -1.79 0.55 -9.58
N GLU A 62 -0.90 0.41 -10.56
CA GLU A 62 -1.08 0.85 -11.94
C GLU A 62 -1.81 -0.21 -12.80
N ALA A 63 -1.75 -1.47 -12.41
CA ALA A 63 -2.33 -2.57 -13.17
C ALA A 63 -3.86 -2.56 -13.22
N GLY A 64 -4.42 -3.04 -14.32
CA GLY A 64 -5.84 -3.37 -14.44
C GLY A 64 -6.22 -4.62 -13.63
N PRO A 65 -7.53 -4.85 -13.38
CA PRO A 65 -8.00 -5.90 -12.48
C PRO A 65 -7.45 -7.30 -12.75
N ALA A 66 -7.38 -7.73 -14.00
CA ALA A 66 -6.89 -9.07 -14.36
C ALA A 66 -5.40 -9.25 -14.04
N THR A 67 -4.54 -8.34 -14.50
CA THR A 67 -3.08 -8.39 -14.28
C THR A 67 -2.72 -8.18 -12.81
N ARG A 68 -3.54 -7.43 -12.08
CA ARG A 68 -3.33 -7.13 -10.65
C ARG A 68 -3.29 -8.39 -9.79
N VAL A 69 -4.14 -9.37 -10.07
CA VAL A 69 -4.16 -10.66 -9.36
C VAL A 69 -2.81 -11.39 -9.51
N ASP A 70 -2.29 -11.48 -10.73
CA ASP A 70 -1.02 -12.15 -11.00
C ASP A 70 0.15 -11.45 -10.32
N LEU A 71 0.18 -10.11 -10.36
CA LEU A 71 1.21 -9.32 -9.70
C LEU A 71 1.18 -9.51 -8.18
N VAL A 72 0.00 -9.51 -7.56
CA VAL A 72 -0.12 -9.75 -6.11
C VAL A 72 0.28 -11.18 -5.75
N ASN A 73 -0.08 -12.18 -6.55
CA ASN A 73 0.35 -13.56 -6.34
C ASN A 73 1.88 -13.67 -6.42
N ALA A 74 2.54 -12.99 -7.36
CA ALA A 74 4.00 -12.94 -7.43
C ALA A 74 4.62 -12.26 -6.20
N LEU A 75 4.02 -11.19 -5.68
CA LEU A 75 4.46 -10.56 -4.43
C LEU A 75 4.34 -11.52 -3.24
N LEU A 76 3.22 -12.21 -3.11
CA LEU A 76 3.00 -13.19 -2.04
C LEU A 76 4.01 -14.34 -2.11
N HIS A 77 4.22 -14.90 -3.30
CA HIS A 77 5.18 -15.97 -3.53
C HIS A 77 6.59 -15.57 -3.07
N ASP A 78 7.02 -14.35 -3.37
CA ASP A 78 8.38 -13.89 -3.09
C ASP A 78 8.58 -13.32 -1.68
N SER A 79 7.50 -13.07 -0.93
CA SER A 79 7.56 -12.45 0.39
C SER A 79 7.05 -13.31 1.53
N ALA A 80 6.04 -14.15 1.30
CA ALA A 80 5.45 -14.99 2.33
C ALA A 80 6.29 -16.25 2.54
N SER A 81 6.78 -16.46 3.78
CA SER A 81 7.62 -17.62 4.06
C SER A 81 6.93 -18.68 4.91
N LYS A 82 6.27 -18.31 5.98
CA LYS A 82 5.62 -19.24 6.92
C LYS A 82 4.44 -18.56 7.61
N PRO A 83 3.26 -18.49 6.97
CA PRO A 83 2.09 -17.89 7.60
C PRO A 83 1.71 -18.63 8.88
N TYR A 84 1.43 -17.89 9.95
CA TYR A 84 0.95 -18.44 11.21
C TYR A 84 0.00 -17.46 11.92
N ILE A 85 -0.86 -17.99 12.79
CA ILE A 85 -1.74 -17.18 13.63
C ILE A 85 -1.01 -16.85 14.93
N SER A 86 -1.01 -15.58 15.31
CA SER A 86 -0.44 -15.09 16.56
C SER A 86 -1.50 -14.41 17.42
N THR A 87 -1.28 -14.48 18.75
CA THR A 87 -2.15 -13.86 19.78
C THR A 87 -1.36 -12.97 20.73
N HIS A 88 -0.17 -12.49 20.32
CA HIS A 88 0.67 -11.66 21.16
C HIS A 88 0.08 -10.23 21.37
N ASP A 89 0.63 -9.51 22.35
CA ASP A 89 0.30 -8.12 22.68
C ASP A 89 -1.17 -7.86 23.05
N GLY A 90 -1.87 -8.87 23.56
CA GLY A 90 -3.28 -8.75 23.95
C GLY A 90 -4.24 -8.48 22.77
N LYS A 91 -3.78 -8.63 21.53
CA LYS A 91 -4.58 -8.48 20.34
C LYS A 91 -5.38 -9.75 20.02
N ALA A 92 -6.49 -9.58 19.30
CA ALA A 92 -7.22 -10.70 18.74
C ALA A 92 -6.30 -11.56 17.83
N PRO A 93 -6.60 -12.86 17.64
CA PRO A 93 -5.83 -13.70 16.72
C PRO A 93 -5.70 -13.03 15.34
N HIS A 94 -4.48 -12.94 14.83
CA HIS A 94 -4.17 -12.31 13.55
C HIS A 94 -3.07 -13.05 12.80
N LEU A 95 -3.06 -12.89 11.48
CA LEU A 95 -2.15 -13.61 10.59
C LEU A 95 -0.79 -12.90 10.48
N HIS A 96 0.28 -13.66 10.66
CA HIS A 96 1.64 -13.28 10.31
C HIS A 96 2.07 -14.02 9.05
N TYR A 97 2.74 -13.36 8.12
CA TYR A 97 3.15 -13.91 6.84
C TYR A 97 4.65 -14.26 6.79
N VAL A 98 5.40 -13.98 7.84
CA VAL A 98 6.85 -14.13 7.88
C VAL A 98 7.30 -14.54 9.28
N ASP A 99 8.43 -15.24 9.36
CA ASP A 99 9.02 -15.70 10.62
C ASP A 99 9.21 -14.56 11.63
N ALA A 100 9.07 -14.90 12.94
CA ALA A 100 9.20 -13.94 14.03
C ALA A 100 10.62 -13.29 14.10
N HIS A 101 11.64 -13.93 13.56
CA HIS A 101 13.03 -13.44 13.54
C HIS A 101 13.44 -12.80 12.21
N ALA A 102 12.52 -12.66 11.25
CA ALA A 102 12.81 -12.04 9.98
C ALA A 102 13.25 -10.58 10.12
N GLY A 103 14.18 -10.15 9.26
CA GLY A 103 14.64 -8.77 9.15
C GLY A 103 13.53 -7.80 8.73
N THR A 104 13.80 -6.50 8.87
CA THR A 104 12.84 -5.43 8.58
C THR A 104 12.35 -5.47 7.14
N ALA A 105 13.24 -5.62 6.16
CA ALA A 105 12.86 -5.69 4.76
C ALA A 105 11.89 -6.86 4.46
N SER A 106 12.16 -8.06 4.99
CA SER A 106 11.28 -9.23 4.81
C SER A 106 9.91 -9.01 5.43
N ARG A 107 9.85 -8.38 6.61
CA ARG A 107 8.56 -8.04 7.28
C ARG A 107 7.76 -7.02 6.48
N VAL A 108 8.40 -5.98 5.95
CA VAL A 108 7.77 -4.96 5.12
C VAL A 108 7.21 -5.59 3.85
N ARG A 109 7.99 -6.44 3.18
CA ARG A 109 7.56 -7.15 1.97
C ARG A 109 6.33 -8.01 2.22
N ALA A 110 6.38 -8.87 3.23
CA ALA A 110 5.27 -9.76 3.55
C ALA A 110 4.01 -9.00 4.01
N TYR A 111 4.17 -7.94 4.80
CA TYR A 111 3.07 -7.16 5.31
C TYR A 111 2.36 -6.38 4.18
N THR A 112 3.11 -5.72 3.31
CA THR A 112 2.54 -4.97 2.18
C THR A 112 1.91 -5.87 1.13
N ALA A 113 2.52 -7.02 0.81
CA ALA A 113 1.94 -8.01 -0.11
C ALA A 113 0.62 -8.57 0.44
N GLY A 114 0.58 -8.95 1.72
CA GLY A 114 -0.63 -9.42 2.39
C GLY A 114 -1.74 -8.35 2.41
N GLY A 115 -1.38 -7.08 2.67
CA GLY A 115 -2.34 -5.97 2.63
C GLY A 115 -2.95 -5.76 1.25
N LEU A 116 -2.15 -5.81 0.18
CA LEU A 116 -2.65 -5.72 -1.19
C LEU A 116 -3.49 -6.94 -1.58
N ALA A 117 -3.12 -8.14 -1.13
CA ALA A 117 -3.92 -9.34 -1.34
C ALA A 117 -5.34 -9.22 -0.73
N HIS A 118 -5.43 -8.72 0.52
CA HIS A 118 -6.72 -8.44 1.14
C HIS A 118 -7.53 -7.40 0.36
N LEU A 119 -6.89 -6.33 -0.15
CA LEU A 119 -7.60 -5.36 -0.98
C LEU A 119 -8.11 -5.96 -2.27
N VAL A 120 -7.31 -6.77 -2.96
CA VAL A 120 -7.73 -7.41 -4.21
C VAL A 120 -8.92 -8.35 -3.99
N CYS A 121 -8.92 -9.10 -2.87
CA CYS A 121 -10.01 -10.02 -2.55
C CYS A 121 -11.29 -9.32 -2.07
N ASP A 122 -11.16 -8.32 -1.19
CA ASP A 122 -12.29 -7.79 -0.45
C ASP A 122 -12.81 -6.45 -1.00
N ALA A 123 -11.94 -5.67 -1.67
CA ALA A 123 -12.24 -4.30 -2.08
C ALA A 123 -11.37 -3.81 -3.25
N PRO A 124 -11.41 -4.45 -4.44
CA PRO A 124 -10.50 -4.20 -5.55
C PRO A 124 -10.56 -2.77 -6.11
N ASP A 125 -11.66 -2.06 -5.91
CA ASP A 125 -11.88 -0.70 -6.40
C ASP A 125 -11.39 0.38 -5.42
N ARG A 126 -10.86 -0.01 -4.25
CA ARG A 126 -10.47 0.92 -3.19
C ARG A 126 -9.03 1.41 -3.28
N PHE A 127 -8.30 1.10 -4.33
CA PHE A 127 -6.93 1.57 -4.51
C PHE A 127 -6.56 1.72 -5.99
N GLY A 128 -5.58 2.55 -6.25
CA GLY A 128 -5.11 2.81 -7.61
C GLY A 128 -4.32 4.10 -7.71
N VAL A 129 -4.18 4.61 -8.92
CA VAL A 129 -3.54 5.89 -9.24
C VAL A 129 -4.57 7.01 -9.22
N CYS A 130 -4.16 8.20 -8.82
CA CYS A 130 -4.99 9.41 -8.82
C CYS A 130 -5.55 9.70 -10.23
N SER A 131 -6.88 9.89 -10.33
CA SER A 131 -7.54 10.17 -11.60
C SER A 131 -7.31 11.60 -12.15
N ARG A 132 -6.52 12.45 -11.46
CA ARG A 132 -6.14 13.76 -11.98
C ARG A 132 -5.04 13.60 -13.03
N GLU A 133 -5.23 14.12 -14.21
CA GLU A 133 -4.23 14.15 -15.27
C GLU A 133 -2.88 14.69 -14.76
N GLY A 134 -1.78 14.00 -15.07
CA GLY A 134 -0.44 14.33 -14.64
C GLY A 134 -0.17 14.13 -13.12
N CYS A 135 -1.00 13.32 -12.43
CA CYS A 135 -0.75 12.94 -11.04
C CYS A 135 -0.49 11.45 -10.91
N GLU A 136 0.74 11.08 -10.60
CA GLU A 136 1.18 9.69 -10.44
C GLU A 136 1.05 9.16 -9.00
N THR A 137 0.47 9.96 -8.09
CA THR A 137 0.29 9.57 -6.69
C THR A 137 -0.71 8.42 -6.59
N VAL A 138 -0.30 7.32 -5.95
CA VAL A 138 -1.19 6.20 -5.65
C VAL A 138 -1.94 6.42 -4.34
N TYR A 139 -3.08 5.76 -4.17
CA TYR A 139 -3.88 5.88 -2.94
C TYR A 139 -4.54 4.55 -2.56
N VAL A 140 -4.90 4.44 -1.29
CA VAL A 140 -5.83 3.45 -0.75
C VAL A 140 -7.01 4.20 -0.13
N ASP A 141 -8.23 3.79 -0.46
CA ASP A 141 -9.45 4.35 0.09
C ASP A 141 -9.93 3.57 1.32
N VAL A 142 -9.56 4.04 2.48
CA VAL A 142 -10.03 3.51 3.77
C VAL A 142 -11.29 4.22 4.27
N SER A 143 -11.87 5.13 3.49
CA SER A 143 -13.08 5.85 3.87
C SER A 143 -14.30 4.93 3.92
N ARG A 144 -15.30 5.32 4.71
CA ARG A 144 -16.56 4.55 4.84
C ARG A 144 -17.26 4.35 3.49
N ASN A 145 -17.21 5.35 2.61
CA ASN A 145 -17.96 5.34 1.35
C ASN A 145 -17.26 4.60 0.21
N GLY A 146 -15.93 4.41 0.27
CA GLY A 146 -15.16 3.67 -0.74
C GLY A 146 -15.25 4.23 -2.17
N ARG A 147 -15.39 5.55 -2.33
CA ARG A 147 -15.57 6.21 -3.64
C ARG A 147 -14.43 7.15 -4.01
N ARG A 148 -13.28 7.00 -3.36
CA ARG A 148 -12.13 7.84 -3.63
C ARG A 148 -11.59 7.56 -5.04
N ARG A 149 -11.35 8.63 -5.80
CA ARG A 149 -10.75 8.62 -7.14
C ARG A 149 -9.48 9.47 -7.22
N PHE A 150 -9.24 10.29 -6.21
CA PHE A 150 -8.13 11.23 -6.16
C PHE A 150 -7.29 11.01 -4.92
N CYS A 151 -5.97 11.20 -5.03
CA CYS A 151 -5.05 11.04 -3.90
C CYS A 151 -5.31 12.04 -2.75
N SER A 152 -5.90 13.20 -3.06
CA SER A 152 -6.18 14.26 -2.09
C SER A 152 -7.38 15.10 -2.50
N THR A 153 -7.97 15.84 -1.54
CA THR A 153 -8.98 16.88 -1.79
C THR A 153 -8.48 17.93 -2.77
N ARG A 154 -7.19 18.29 -2.70
CA ARG A 154 -6.59 19.26 -3.63
C ARG A 154 -6.66 18.79 -5.10
N CYS A 155 -6.40 17.50 -5.36
CA CYS A 155 -6.54 16.93 -6.70
C CYS A 155 -8.00 16.89 -7.15
N ALA A 156 -8.91 16.47 -6.27
CA ALA A 156 -10.34 16.47 -6.54
C ALA A 156 -10.86 17.88 -6.90
N THR A 157 -10.54 18.89 -6.09
CA THR A 157 -10.96 20.28 -6.33
C THR A 157 -10.44 20.81 -7.65
N ARG A 158 -9.17 20.55 -8.01
CA ARG A 158 -8.59 20.99 -9.28
C ARG A 158 -9.37 20.44 -10.48
N VAL A 159 -9.74 19.16 -10.48
CA VAL A 159 -10.50 18.53 -11.56
C VAL A 159 -11.91 19.11 -11.61
N HIS A 160 -12.61 19.21 -10.48
CA HIS A 160 -13.97 19.74 -10.44
C HIS A 160 -14.06 21.21 -10.91
N VAL A 161 -13.06 22.05 -10.57
CA VAL A 161 -12.99 23.45 -11.05
C VAL A 161 -12.73 23.50 -12.56
N ALA A 162 -11.83 22.66 -13.07
CA ALA A 162 -11.57 22.60 -14.52
C ALA A 162 -12.83 22.18 -15.31
N ASP A 163 -13.51 21.12 -14.85
CA ASP A 163 -14.75 20.62 -15.47
C ASP A 163 -15.87 21.67 -15.43
N HIS A 164 -15.96 22.44 -14.34
CA HIS A 164 -16.96 23.50 -14.22
C HIS A 164 -16.70 24.63 -15.25
N ARG A 165 -15.43 25.07 -15.36
CA ARG A 165 -15.03 26.10 -16.33
C ARG A 165 -15.28 25.68 -17.78
N ASN A 166 -14.95 24.43 -18.12
CA ASN A 166 -15.18 23.90 -19.47
C ASN A 166 -16.66 23.87 -19.84
N ARG A 167 -17.55 23.52 -18.88
CA ARG A 167 -19.01 23.53 -19.08
C ARG A 167 -19.61 24.93 -19.23
N GLN A 168 -18.95 25.97 -18.70
CA GLN A 168 -19.40 27.36 -18.85
C GLN A 168 -18.90 27.99 -20.16
N ALA A 169 -17.86 27.44 -20.77
CA ALA A 169 -17.28 27.91 -22.02
C ALA A 169 -17.87 27.24 -23.29
N SER A 170 -18.68 26.17 -23.09
CA SER A 170 -19.41 25.45 -24.13
C SER A 170 -20.86 25.89 -24.25
#